data_a8140e56e4a99e244776b931dd252d11
#
_entry.id   a8140e56e4a99e244776b931dd252d11
#
_cell.length_a   1.000
_cell.length_b   1.000
_cell.length_c   1.000
_cell.angle_alpha   90.00
_cell.angle_beta   90.00
_cell.angle_gamma   90.00
#
_symmetry.space_group_name_H-M   'P 1'
#
loop_
_entity.id
_entity.type
_entity.pdbx_description
1 polymer ?
#
loop_
_entity_poly.entity_id
_entity_poly.type
_entity_poly.pdbx_seq_one_letter_code
_entity_poly.pdbx_strand_id
1 'polypeptide(L)'
;DFGRALETAGGIVLALPLLGEVFWVVAGDVFAPDFVFSPEAVEHFAASERLAHVWLVPNPEHNPTGDFGLSASGQVLNLPKGDAARRYTFSTIALYKRAFFSEADTGMPAGNPAGEALALAPLLRTAMDRGQVSGEVYAGAWTDVGTPERLARLNA
;
A
#
# COMPACT_ATOMS: atom_id res chain seq x y z
N ASP A 1 16.09 -10.14 -7.85
CA ASP A 1 16.64 -8.84 -8.21
C ASP A 1 17.52 -8.99 -9.45
N PHE A 2 17.24 -8.23 -10.47
CA PHE A 2 17.97 -8.30 -11.75
C PHE A 2 19.13 -7.27 -11.82
N GLY A 3 19.75 -6.99 -10.67
CA GLY A 3 20.87 -6.05 -10.58
C GLY A 3 20.43 -4.59 -10.52
N ARG A 4 19.14 -4.32 -10.37
CA ARG A 4 18.60 -2.97 -10.19
C ARG A 4 17.35 -3.03 -9.31
N ALA A 5 17.01 -1.91 -8.68
CA ALA A 5 15.79 -1.81 -7.87
C ALA A 5 14.56 -1.91 -8.76
N LEU A 6 13.58 -2.72 -8.35
CA LEU A 6 12.34 -2.93 -9.08
C LEU A 6 11.20 -2.03 -8.62
N GLU A 7 11.37 -1.21 -7.63
CA GLU A 7 10.29 -0.49 -6.95
C GLU A 7 9.21 -1.46 -6.43
N THR A 8 8.28 -0.98 -5.64
CA THR A 8 7.35 -1.85 -4.90
C THR A 8 6.47 -2.67 -5.83
N ALA A 9 5.82 -2.05 -6.80
CA ALA A 9 4.90 -2.77 -7.67
C ALA A 9 5.63 -3.74 -8.59
N GLY A 10 6.80 -3.36 -9.11
CA GLY A 10 7.61 -4.25 -9.93
C GLY A 10 8.04 -5.50 -9.19
N GLY A 11 8.41 -5.36 -7.90
CA GLY A 11 8.75 -6.49 -7.05
C GLY A 11 7.56 -7.38 -6.75
N ILE A 12 6.37 -6.83 -6.55
CA ILE A 12 5.16 -7.61 -6.34
C ILE A 12 4.81 -8.41 -7.60
N VAL A 13 4.87 -7.79 -8.77
CA VAL A 13 4.60 -8.48 -10.04
C VAL A 13 5.61 -9.61 -10.25
N LEU A 14 6.87 -9.41 -9.88
CA LEU A 14 7.88 -10.47 -9.91
C LEU A 14 7.45 -11.68 -9.08
N ALA A 15 6.88 -11.44 -7.90
CA ALA A 15 6.49 -12.49 -6.97
C ALA A 15 5.11 -13.09 -7.24
N LEU A 16 4.29 -12.49 -8.13
CA LEU A 16 2.90 -12.92 -8.36
C LEU A 16 2.71 -14.42 -8.57
N PRO A 17 3.57 -15.11 -9.34
CA PRO A 17 3.39 -16.56 -9.50
C PRO A 17 3.44 -17.35 -8.20
N LEU A 18 4.01 -16.78 -7.14
CA LEU A 18 4.16 -17.42 -5.84
C LEU A 18 3.08 -16.99 -4.83
N LEU A 19 2.25 -15.99 -5.20
CA LEU A 19 1.26 -15.40 -4.31
C LEU A 19 -0.13 -15.99 -4.58
N GLY A 20 -0.98 -16.01 -3.53
CA GLY A 20 -2.38 -16.41 -3.66
C GLY A 20 -3.26 -15.30 -4.25
N GLU A 21 -4.57 -15.53 -4.27
CA GLU A 21 -5.54 -14.56 -4.77
C GLU A 21 -5.60 -13.28 -3.92
N VAL A 22 -5.38 -13.40 -2.61
CA VAL A 22 -5.35 -12.30 -1.65
C VAL A 22 -4.06 -12.43 -0.86
N PHE A 23 -3.34 -11.31 -0.70
CA PHE A 23 -2.07 -11.34 0.01
C PHE A 23 -1.77 -10.01 0.68
N TRP A 24 -0.98 -10.08 1.76
CA TRP A 24 -0.46 -8.92 2.46
C TRP A 24 0.79 -8.38 1.77
N VAL A 25 0.94 -7.06 1.80
CA VAL A 25 2.19 -6.39 1.42
C VAL A 25 2.54 -5.38 2.49
N VAL A 26 3.77 -5.41 2.95
CA VAL A 26 4.30 -4.45 3.93
C VAL A 26 5.71 -4.08 3.47
N ALA A 27 6.02 -2.78 3.48
CA ALA A 27 7.38 -2.35 3.15
C ALA A 27 8.37 -2.80 4.24
N GLY A 28 9.58 -3.17 3.85
CA GLY A 28 10.57 -3.70 4.77
C GLY A 28 11.11 -2.69 5.77
N ASP A 29 10.88 -1.39 5.56
CA ASP A 29 11.34 -0.33 6.44
C ASP A 29 10.27 0.13 7.45
N VAL A 30 9.14 -0.56 7.52
CA VAL A 30 8.05 -0.21 8.43
C VAL A 30 8.16 -0.97 9.74
N PHE A 31 7.96 -0.24 10.84
CA PHE A 31 7.90 -0.79 12.19
C PHE A 31 6.53 -0.50 12.78
N ALA A 32 5.72 -1.52 12.99
CA ALA A 32 4.38 -1.44 13.55
C ALA A 32 4.14 -2.65 14.46
N PRO A 33 4.72 -2.66 15.68
CA PRO A 33 4.80 -3.87 16.50
C PRO A 33 3.45 -4.39 16.98
N ASP A 34 2.44 -3.52 17.04
CA ASP A 34 1.11 -3.89 17.55
C ASP A 34 0.10 -4.17 16.43
N PHE A 35 0.53 -4.10 15.18
CA PHE A 35 -0.37 -4.37 14.05
C PHE A 35 -0.71 -5.86 13.99
N VAL A 36 -2.00 -6.18 13.89
CA VAL A 36 -2.47 -7.55 13.80
C VAL A 36 -2.83 -7.90 12.35
N PHE A 37 -2.14 -8.90 11.80
CA PHE A 37 -2.45 -9.43 10.46
C PHE A 37 -3.59 -10.43 10.60
N SER A 38 -4.81 -9.91 10.68
CA SER A 38 -5.99 -10.66 11.07
C SER A 38 -6.55 -11.51 9.93
N PRO A 39 -6.82 -12.81 10.15
CA PRO A 39 -7.52 -13.63 9.17
C PRO A 39 -8.91 -13.10 8.83
N GLU A 40 -9.59 -12.47 9.78
CA GLU A 40 -10.91 -11.88 9.57
C GLU A 40 -10.84 -10.72 8.58
N ALA A 41 -9.79 -9.91 8.64
CA ALA A 41 -9.57 -8.84 7.67
C ALA A 41 -9.39 -9.40 6.26
N VAL A 42 -8.65 -10.49 6.12
CA VAL A 42 -8.46 -11.16 4.83
C VAL A 42 -9.79 -11.70 4.30
N GLU A 43 -10.58 -12.37 5.13
CA GLU A 43 -11.86 -12.93 4.73
C GLU A 43 -12.84 -11.82 4.30
N HIS A 44 -12.92 -10.76 5.06
CA HIS A 44 -13.79 -9.62 4.76
C HIS A 44 -13.40 -8.98 3.44
N PHE A 45 -12.12 -8.74 3.25
CA PHE A 45 -11.61 -8.16 2.01
C PHE A 45 -11.83 -9.09 0.81
N ALA A 46 -11.56 -10.38 0.96
CA ALA A 46 -11.73 -11.36 -0.12
C ALA A 46 -13.18 -11.42 -0.60
N ALA A 47 -14.14 -11.24 0.29
CA ALA A 47 -15.57 -11.23 -0.04
C ALA A 47 -16.03 -9.92 -0.65
N SER A 48 -15.22 -8.85 -0.59
CA SER A 48 -15.57 -7.55 -1.13
C SER A 48 -15.26 -7.45 -2.63
N GLU A 49 -15.79 -6.42 -3.28
CA GLU A 49 -15.47 -6.12 -4.68
C GLU A 49 -14.23 -5.24 -4.81
N ARG A 50 -13.58 -4.88 -3.70
CA ARG A 50 -12.38 -4.04 -3.73
C ARG A 50 -11.17 -4.85 -4.19
N LEU A 51 -10.22 -4.17 -4.82
CA LEU A 51 -8.97 -4.79 -5.26
C LEU A 51 -7.81 -4.54 -4.29
N ALA A 52 -7.94 -3.54 -3.43
CA ALA A 52 -6.97 -3.25 -2.39
C ALA A 52 -7.68 -2.76 -1.13
N HIS A 53 -7.12 -3.09 0.03
CA HIS A 53 -7.51 -2.51 1.31
C HIS A 53 -6.26 -2.02 2.00
N VAL A 54 -6.18 -0.72 2.28
CA VAL A 54 -4.98 -0.10 2.80
C VAL A 54 -5.19 0.42 4.22
N TRP A 55 -4.15 0.38 5.03
CA TRP A 55 -4.15 1.00 6.35
C TRP A 55 -3.45 2.33 6.26
N LEU A 56 -4.13 3.36 6.74
CA LEU A 56 -3.64 4.73 6.77
C LEU A 56 -3.25 5.07 8.20
N VAL A 57 -2.28 5.97 8.36
CA VAL A 57 -1.85 6.43 9.68
C VAL A 57 -1.89 7.95 9.72
N PRO A 58 -1.98 8.55 10.94
CA PRO A 58 -1.83 10.00 11.08
C PRO A 58 -0.50 10.44 10.49
N ASN A 59 -0.47 11.64 9.91
CA ASN A 59 0.71 12.12 9.18
C ASN A 59 1.91 12.30 10.12
N PRO A 60 3.04 11.63 9.84
CA PRO A 60 4.27 11.84 10.58
C PRO A 60 4.92 13.18 10.18
N GLU A 61 5.94 13.60 10.95
CA GLU A 61 6.64 14.87 10.71
C GLU A 61 7.19 15.00 9.29
N HIS A 62 7.66 13.91 8.71
CA HIS A 62 8.28 13.93 7.38
C HIS A 62 7.26 13.83 6.23
N ASN A 63 5.97 13.71 6.54
CA ASN A 63 4.90 13.72 5.55
C ASN A 63 3.68 14.47 6.10
N PRO A 64 3.83 15.77 6.42
CA PRO A 64 2.78 16.52 7.11
C PRO A 64 1.53 16.74 6.28
N THR A 65 1.61 16.67 4.96
CA THR A 65 0.45 16.87 4.07
C THR A 65 -0.31 15.58 3.82
N GLY A 66 0.29 14.41 4.09
CA GLY A 66 -0.32 13.12 3.86
C GLY A 66 -0.40 12.72 2.39
N ASP A 67 -0.98 11.56 2.13
CA ASP A 67 -1.04 10.96 0.81
C ASP A 67 -2.46 10.89 0.25
N PHE A 68 -3.41 10.35 1.02
CA PHE A 68 -4.75 10.01 0.53
C PHE A 68 -5.84 10.41 1.50
N GLY A 69 -7.05 10.68 0.97
CA GLY A 69 -8.23 10.90 1.78
C GLY A 69 -8.94 9.60 2.12
N LEU A 70 -9.92 9.70 3.02
CA LEU A 70 -10.74 8.56 3.43
C LEU A 70 -12.19 9.04 3.63
N SER A 71 -13.12 8.42 2.94
CA SER A 71 -14.54 8.76 3.07
C SER A 71 -15.14 8.13 4.33
N ALA A 72 -16.31 8.62 4.73
CA ALA A 72 -17.04 8.06 5.86
C ALA A 72 -17.42 6.59 5.65
N SER A 73 -17.54 6.17 4.40
CA SER A 73 -17.87 4.78 4.05
C SER A 73 -16.64 3.86 3.94
N GLY A 74 -15.44 4.38 4.19
CA GLY A 74 -14.22 3.58 4.12
C GLY A 74 -13.60 3.48 2.74
N GLN A 75 -13.96 4.37 1.82
CA GLN A 75 -13.34 4.43 0.50
C GLN A 75 -12.14 5.36 0.55
N VAL A 76 -10.99 4.89 0.05
CA VAL A 76 -9.79 5.71 -0.03
C VAL A 76 -9.86 6.59 -1.27
N LEU A 77 -9.49 7.85 -1.11
CA LEU A 77 -9.70 8.88 -2.12
C LEU A 77 -8.38 9.43 -2.63
N ASN A 78 -8.27 9.52 -3.95
CA ASN A 78 -7.18 10.22 -4.63
C ASN A 78 -7.58 11.69 -4.77
N LEU A 79 -7.34 12.47 -3.72
CA LEU A 79 -7.74 13.86 -3.68
C LEU A 79 -6.85 14.71 -4.59
N PRO A 80 -7.43 15.69 -5.30
CA PRO A 80 -6.65 16.65 -6.09
C PRO A 80 -5.69 17.44 -5.20
N LYS A 81 -4.56 17.83 -5.76
CA LYS A 81 -3.62 18.69 -5.07
C LYS A 81 -4.31 20.02 -4.73
N GLY A 82 -4.20 20.45 -3.47
CA GLY A 82 -4.84 21.68 -3.01
C GLY A 82 -6.24 21.49 -2.43
N ASP A 83 -6.81 20.28 -2.51
CA ASP A 83 -8.08 19.98 -1.86
C ASP A 83 -7.91 20.11 -0.34
N ALA A 84 -8.89 20.77 0.31
CA ALA A 84 -8.84 21.04 1.75
C ALA A 84 -9.20 19.81 2.61
N ALA A 85 -9.70 18.73 2.02
CA ALA A 85 -10.08 17.53 2.77
C ALA A 85 -8.85 16.93 3.46
N ARG A 86 -9.09 16.31 4.61
CA ARG A 86 -8.02 15.70 5.39
C ARG A 86 -7.38 14.55 4.63
N ARG A 87 -6.04 14.51 4.66
CA ARG A 87 -5.25 13.39 4.14
C ARG A 87 -4.56 12.66 5.26
N TYR A 88 -4.35 11.37 5.02
CA TYR A 88 -3.58 10.49 5.90
C TYR A 88 -2.38 9.97 5.14
N THR A 89 -1.41 9.45 5.88
CA THR A 89 -0.23 8.81 5.29
C THR A 89 -0.51 7.33 5.04
N PHE A 90 -0.11 6.83 3.88
CA PHE A 90 -0.19 5.40 3.60
C PHE A 90 0.87 4.68 4.43
N SER A 91 0.41 3.74 5.27
CA SER A 91 1.31 2.97 6.14
C SER A 91 2.21 1.99 5.37
N THR A 92 1.91 1.74 4.11
CA THR A 92 2.43 0.66 3.26
C THR A 92 1.94 -0.74 3.65
N ILE A 93 1.14 -0.85 4.71
CA ILE A 93 0.50 -2.12 5.07
C ILE A 93 -0.81 -2.20 4.30
N ALA A 94 -0.97 -3.25 3.51
CA ALA A 94 -2.16 -3.39 2.68
C ALA A 94 -2.43 -4.86 2.34
N LEU A 95 -3.70 -5.13 2.02
CA LEU A 95 -4.13 -6.36 1.38
C LEU A 95 -4.40 -6.04 -0.08
N TYR A 96 -4.01 -6.93 -0.96
CA TYR A 96 -4.29 -6.83 -2.38
C TYR A 96 -4.90 -8.10 -2.90
N LYS A 97 -5.76 -7.97 -3.91
CA LYS A 97 -6.15 -9.09 -4.75
C LYS A 97 -5.18 -9.16 -5.92
N ARG A 98 -4.93 -10.37 -6.38
CA ARG A 98 -4.07 -10.63 -7.54
C ARG A 98 -4.46 -9.77 -8.74
N ALA A 99 -5.77 -9.57 -8.96
CA ALA A 99 -6.29 -8.79 -10.06
C ALA A 99 -5.88 -7.31 -10.03
N PHE A 100 -5.50 -6.76 -8.86
CA PHE A 100 -4.98 -5.41 -8.76
C PHE A 100 -3.73 -5.22 -9.63
N PHE A 101 -2.94 -6.27 -9.79
CA PHE A 101 -1.68 -6.26 -10.54
C PHE A 101 -1.84 -6.93 -11.91
N SER A 102 -3.00 -6.73 -12.57
CA SER A 102 -3.23 -7.29 -13.90
C SER A 102 -2.25 -6.70 -14.91
N GLU A 103 -1.93 -7.47 -15.95
CA GLU A 103 -1.05 -7.01 -17.02
C GLU A 103 -1.60 -5.76 -17.71
N ALA A 104 -2.92 -5.66 -17.83
CA ALA A 104 -3.57 -4.49 -18.44
C ALA A 104 -3.24 -3.20 -17.68
N ASP A 105 -3.12 -3.26 -16.36
CA ASP A 105 -2.84 -2.08 -15.53
C ASP A 105 -1.36 -1.88 -15.27
N THR A 106 -0.58 -2.95 -15.13
CA THR A 106 0.85 -2.86 -14.84
C THR A 106 1.71 -2.74 -16.09
N GLY A 107 1.20 -3.17 -17.24
CA GLY A 107 1.96 -3.22 -18.48
C GLY A 107 2.98 -4.35 -18.51
N MET A 108 2.94 -5.28 -17.56
CA MET A 108 3.90 -6.37 -17.49
C MET A 108 3.22 -7.69 -17.12
N PRO A 109 3.65 -8.83 -17.72
CA PRO A 109 3.08 -10.12 -17.35
C PRO A 109 3.51 -10.55 -15.95
N ALA A 110 2.73 -11.45 -15.34
CA ALA A 110 3.04 -12.01 -14.05
C ALA A 110 4.44 -12.64 -14.07
N GLY A 111 5.18 -12.44 -12.99
CA GLY A 111 6.58 -12.88 -12.91
C GLY A 111 7.58 -11.82 -13.35
N ASN A 112 7.13 -10.76 -13.99
CA ASN A 112 7.96 -9.63 -14.42
C ASN A 112 9.26 -10.12 -15.08
N PRO A 113 9.19 -10.87 -16.18
CA PRO A 113 10.36 -11.53 -16.74
C PRO A 113 11.42 -10.55 -17.24
N ALA A 114 11.04 -9.34 -17.59
CA ALA A 114 11.98 -8.31 -18.03
C ALA A 114 12.63 -7.56 -16.85
N GLY A 115 12.21 -7.82 -15.60
CA GLY A 115 12.76 -7.12 -14.42
C GLY A 115 12.50 -5.63 -14.43
N GLU A 116 11.35 -5.20 -14.92
CA GLU A 116 11.00 -3.79 -15.02
C GLU A 116 10.61 -3.20 -13.67
N ALA A 117 11.04 -1.97 -13.41
CA ALA A 117 10.65 -1.22 -12.23
C ALA A 117 9.24 -0.63 -12.43
N LEU A 118 8.43 -0.64 -11.36
CA LEU A 118 7.08 -0.08 -11.41
C LEU A 118 6.69 0.45 -10.01
N ALA A 119 6.34 1.72 -9.96
CA ALA A 119 5.90 2.36 -8.73
C ALA A 119 4.47 1.96 -8.36
N LEU A 120 4.22 1.79 -7.07
CA LEU A 120 2.91 1.38 -6.57
C LEU A 120 1.90 2.54 -6.52
N ALA A 121 2.35 3.75 -6.19
CA ALA A 121 1.44 4.88 -5.98
C ALA A 121 0.56 5.21 -7.19
N PRO A 122 1.06 5.24 -8.43
CA PRO A 122 0.19 5.49 -9.59
C PRO A 122 -0.89 4.41 -9.76
N LEU A 123 -0.56 3.15 -9.49
CA LEU A 123 -1.54 2.05 -9.55
C LEU A 123 -2.63 2.22 -8.52
N LEU A 124 -2.26 2.59 -7.29
CA LEU A 124 -3.22 2.85 -6.23
C LEU A 124 -4.14 4.02 -6.58
N ARG A 125 -3.60 5.11 -7.12
CA ARG A 125 -4.40 6.28 -7.49
C ARG A 125 -5.40 5.95 -8.59
N THR A 126 -4.99 5.19 -9.59
CA THR A 126 -5.90 4.72 -10.65
C THR A 126 -7.03 3.87 -10.06
N ALA A 127 -6.70 2.94 -9.18
CA ALA A 127 -7.70 2.09 -8.53
C ALA A 127 -8.64 2.89 -7.63
N MET A 128 -8.13 3.90 -6.93
CA MET A 128 -8.95 4.81 -6.13
C MET A 128 -9.97 5.55 -6.98
N ASP A 129 -9.56 6.05 -8.15
CA ASP A 129 -10.44 6.75 -9.07
C ASP A 129 -11.54 5.85 -9.61
N ARG A 130 -11.31 4.55 -9.61
CA ARG A 130 -12.30 3.53 -10.01
C ARG A 130 -13.15 3.02 -8.84
N GLY A 131 -12.93 3.54 -7.63
CA GLY A 131 -13.66 3.09 -6.43
C GLY A 131 -13.26 1.71 -5.94
N GLN A 132 -12.06 1.25 -6.25
CA GLN A 132 -11.60 -0.11 -5.98
C GLN A 132 -10.71 -0.25 -4.75
N VAL A 133 -10.52 0.82 -3.98
CA VAL A 133 -9.66 0.81 -2.79
C VAL A 133 -10.47 1.18 -1.56
N SER A 134 -10.52 0.27 -0.59
CA SER A 134 -11.03 0.55 0.75
C SER A 134 -9.88 0.77 1.72
N GLY A 135 -10.17 1.33 2.87
CA GLY A 135 -9.14 1.57 3.87
C GLY A 135 -9.68 1.91 5.22
N GLU A 136 -8.78 1.98 6.17
CA GLU A 136 -9.08 2.35 7.55
C GLU A 136 -7.86 2.99 8.19
N VAL A 137 -8.09 3.73 9.27
CA VAL A 137 -7.00 4.37 10.01
C VAL A 137 -6.48 3.42 11.08
N TYR A 138 -5.17 3.25 11.12
CA TYR A 138 -4.48 2.54 12.20
C TYR A 138 -3.88 3.58 13.14
N ALA A 139 -4.30 3.55 14.39
CA ALA A 139 -3.88 4.53 15.39
C ALA A 139 -2.78 4.00 16.32
N GLY A 140 -2.33 2.77 16.13
CA GLY A 140 -1.26 2.18 16.95
C GLY A 140 0.12 2.70 16.57
N ALA A 141 1.15 2.18 17.22
CA ALA A 141 2.53 2.57 16.96
C ALA A 141 2.93 2.19 15.53
N TRP A 142 3.40 3.18 14.80
CA TRP A 142 3.85 2.99 13.40
C TRP A 142 4.93 4.02 13.09
N THR A 143 5.99 3.56 12.44
CA THR A 143 6.97 4.45 11.83
C THR A 143 7.66 3.75 10.67
N ASP A 144 8.20 4.52 9.75
CA ASP A 144 9.14 4.00 8.77
C ASP A 144 10.56 4.32 9.23
N VAL A 145 11.49 3.42 8.97
CA VAL A 145 12.89 3.54 9.37
C VAL A 145 13.80 3.75 8.17
N GLY A 146 13.24 4.34 7.11
CA GLY A 146 13.94 4.55 5.85
C GLY A 146 15.11 5.52 5.92
N THR A 147 15.32 6.20 7.06
CA THR A 147 16.49 7.04 7.27
C THR A 147 17.24 6.63 8.52
N PRO A 148 18.59 6.81 8.58
CA PRO A 148 19.35 6.53 9.79
C PRO A 148 18.84 7.27 11.01
N GLU A 149 18.33 8.47 10.84
CA GLU A 149 17.78 9.31 11.90
C GLU A 149 16.54 8.68 12.55
N ARG A 150 15.61 8.20 11.75
CA ARG A 150 14.41 7.52 12.25
C ARG A 150 14.75 6.20 12.93
N LEU A 151 15.70 5.46 12.37
CA LEU A 151 16.17 4.23 12.98
C LEU A 151 16.80 4.48 14.35
N ALA A 152 17.60 5.54 14.48
CA ALA A 152 18.21 5.93 15.74
C ALA A 152 17.16 6.26 16.82
N ARG A 153 16.05 6.90 16.45
CA ARG A 153 14.96 7.18 17.39
C ARG A 153 14.31 5.91 17.93
N LEU A 154 14.19 4.88 17.11
CA LEU A 154 13.62 3.61 17.55
C LEU A 154 14.52 2.90 18.56
N ASN A 155 15.82 3.10 18.47
CA ASN A 155 16.81 2.45 19.32
C ASN A 155 17.17 3.26 20.58
N ALA A 156 16.60 4.44 20.72
CA ALA A 156 16.91 5.34 21.85
C ALA A 156 16.21 4.95 23.15
#